data_40fd6b7d56c2ef27f9776c462d5b79c2
#
_entry.id   40fd6b7d56c2ef27f9776c462d5b79c2
#
_cell.length_a   1.000
_cell.length_b   1.000
_cell.length_c   1.000
_cell.angle_alpha   90.00
_cell.angle_beta   90.00
_cell.angle_gamma   90.00
#
_symmetry.space_group_name_H-M   'P 1'
#
loop_
_entity.id
_entity.type
_entity.pdbx_description
1 polymer ?
#
loop_
_entity_poly.entity_id
_entity_poly.type
_entity_poly.pdbx_seq_one_letter_code
_entity_poly.pdbx_strand_id
1 'polypeptide(L)'
;MKKKVIMILTVSLIAAGLIFIPSLLAGSRRNTAAAPVASTNIFTVRTETAEIRTLQAYIEVNANIVSGHQVIVMPEANGRLASMRVGLGDVVQRGQVLAEVDPSRPGTVFSMSAVHAPVSGRVVTSPQTVGSTVSPATPLLTLAVNGSIEIEALIPEREVGQLQTGLSAEVRLEAFPGETFAATLTQLSPVVDPVSRTKRVTLRFDSQDPRITPGMFARIRLNTRTYQDVVSVPQEALFEHRGRTIVYVLYAQDGSSGRDYYNGAPAGTPRVELREVVAGVTVDREVEIRSGLKPGEVVVVQGQQFLTDGAPVRVIGRRI
;
A
#
# COMPACT_ATOMS: atom_id res chain seq x y z
N MET A 1 -22.93 14.21 -103.28
CA MET A 1 -22.59 13.85 -101.85
C MET A 1 -22.71 15.01 -100.91
N LYS A 2 -22.63 16.26 -101.29
CA LYS A 2 -22.72 17.41 -100.33
C LYS A 2 -24.13 17.72 -99.78
N LYS A 3 -25.22 17.36 -100.50
CA LYS A 3 -26.61 17.63 -100.02
C LYS A 3 -27.13 16.67 -98.97
N LYS A 4 -26.61 15.44 -98.88
CA LYS A 4 -26.98 14.43 -97.84
C LYS A 4 -26.33 14.70 -96.49
N VAL A 5 -25.16 15.30 -96.45
CA VAL A 5 -24.44 15.66 -95.18
C VAL A 5 -25.10 16.84 -94.47
N ILE A 6 -25.61 17.82 -95.19
CA ILE A 6 -26.33 18.99 -94.64
C ILE A 6 -27.67 18.60 -94.00
N MET A 7 -28.38 17.60 -94.58
CA MET A 7 -29.66 17.13 -94.02
C MET A 7 -29.50 16.33 -92.72
N ILE A 8 -28.38 15.62 -92.56
CA ILE A 8 -28.10 14.85 -91.33
C ILE A 8 -27.68 15.82 -90.19
N LEU A 9 -26.98 16.88 -90.49
CA LEU A 9 -26.55 17.87 -89.51
C LEU A 9 -27.72 18.73 -88.98
N THR A 10 -28.70 19.04 -89.82
CA THR A 10 -29.91 19.82 -89.43
C THR A 10 -30.90 19.00 -88.59
N VAL A 11 -31.07 17.70 -88.87
CA VAL A 11 -31.92 16.80 -88.04
C VAL A 11 -31.28 16.56 -86.66
N SER A 12 -29.94 16.47 -86.59
CA SER A 12 -29.25 16.31 -85.30
C SER A 12 -29.33 17.52 -84.40
N LEU A 13 -29.40 18.74 -84.96
CA LEU A 13 -29.51 19.97 -84.20
C LEU A 13 -30.95 20.19 -83.62
N ILE A 14 -32.00 19.72 -84.29
CA ILE A 14 -33.38 19.80 -83.83
C ILE A 14 -33.64 18.78 -82.74
N ALA A 15 -33.02 17.58 -82.81
CA ALA A 15 -33.16 16.57 -81.78
C ALA A 15 -32.45 16.98 -80.48
N ALA A 16 -31.33 17.70 -80.55
CA ALA A 16 -30.60 18.22 -79.38
C ALA A 16 -31.38 19.36 -78.69
N GLY A 17 -32.16 20.15 -79.43
CA GLY A 17 -32.95 21.26 -78.85
C GLY A 17 -34.23 20.82 -78.12
N LEU A 18 -34.80 19.62 -78.46
CA LEU A 18 -36.02 19.11 -77.85
C LEU A 18 -35.81 18.34 -76.54
N ILE A 19 -34.56 17.95 -76.25
CA ILE A 19 -34.16 17.30 -74.99
C ILE A 19 -33.82 18.29 -73.86
N PHE A 20 -33.61 19.58 -74.21
CA PHE A 20 -33.15 20.57 -73.24
C PHE A 20 -34.22 21.47 -72.61
N ILE A 21 -35.50 21.40 -73.07
CA ILE A 21 -36.54 22.28 -72.60
C ILE A 21 -37.34 21.83 -71.37
N PRO A 22 -37.32 20.54 -70.96
CA PRO A 22 -38.03 20.17 -69.72
C PRO A 22 -37.26 20.48 -68.41
N SER A 23 -35.96 20.80 -68.50
CA SER A 23 -35.14 21.03 -67.28
C SER A 23 -35.25 22.49 -66.70
N LEU A 24 -35.91 23.41 -67.39
CA LEU A 24 -36.03 24.81 -66.94
C LEU A 24 -37.30 25.10 -66.12
N LEU A 25 -38.23 24.13 -65.97
CA LEU A 25 -39.46 24.29 -65.21
C LEU A 25 -39.58 23.35 -63.99
N ALA A 26 -38.50 22.57 -63.71
CA ALA A 26 -38.38 21.89 -62.42
C ALA A 26 -37.95 22.92 -61.37
N GLY A 27 -38.92 23.48 -60.69
CA GLY A 27 -38.69 24.41 -59.58
C GLY A 27 -37.64 23.87 -58.63
N SER A 28 -36.68 24.68 -58.31
CA SER A 28 -35.66 24.50 -57.34
C SER A 28 -36.30 24.08 -55.99
N ARG A 29 -36.61 22.80 -55.82
CA ARG A 29 -36.73 22.22 -54.49
C ARG A 29 -35.29 22.27 -53.94
N ARG A 30 -34.98 23.31 -53.21
CA ARG A 30 -33.86 23.29 -52.27
C ARG A 30 -34.14 22.12 -51.35
N ASN A 31 -33.56 20.94 -51.70
CA ASN A 31 -33.24 19.94 -50.71
C ASN A 31 -32.26 20.65 -49.79
N THR A 32 -32.77 21.23 -48.73
CA THR A 32 -31.98 21.45 -47.52
C THR A 32 -31.66 20.04 -47.05
N ALA A 33 -30.58 19.48 -47.58
CA ALA A 33 -29.94 18.34 -46.95
C ALA A 33 -29.64 18.83 -45.54
N ALA A 34 -30.45 18.37 -44.60
CA ALA A 34 -30.13 18.52 -43.20
C ALA A 34 -28.71 17.96 -43.09
N ALA A 35 -27.76 18.84 -42.71
CA ALA A 35 -26.42 18.43 -42.38
C ALA A 35 -26.58 17.19 -41.45
N PRO A 36 -25.81 16.12 -41.66
CA PRO A 36 -25.86 14.98 -40.79
C PRO A 36 -25.67 15.52 -39.38
N VAL A 37 -26.69 15.43 -38.54
CA VAL A 37 -26.56 15.69 -37.11
C VAL A 37 -25.52 14.66 -36.67
N ALA A 38 -24.32 15.12 -36.52
CA ALA A 38 -23.25 14.28 -35.96
C ALA A 38 -23.81 13.78 -34.63
N SER A 39 -24.16 12.48 -34.60
CA SER A 39 -24.60 11.83 -33.38
C SER A 39 -23.41 11.92 -32.41
N THR A 40 -23.43 12.93 -31.58
CA THR A 40 -22.40 13.14 -30.56
C THR A 40 -22.60 12.03 -29.55
N ASN A 41 -21.83 10.96 -29.67
CA ASN A 41 -21.84 9.89 -28.67
C ASN A 41 -21.43 10.49 -27.32
N ILE A 42 -22.37 10.61 -26.41
CA ILE A 42 -22.12 11.07 -25.05
C ILE A 42 -21.70 9.86 -24.23
N PHE A 43 -20.49 9.87 -23.73
CA PHE A 43 -19.94 8.78 -22.92
C PHE A 43 -20.30 8.96 -21.45
N THR A 44 -20.69 7.89 -20.82
CA THR A 44 -21.01 7.90 -19.38
C THR A 44 -19.76 7.62 -18.57
N VAL A 45 -19.45 8.50 -17.63
CA VAL A 45 -18.24 8.45 -16.82
C VAL A 45 -18.52 8.64 -15.33
N ARG A 46 -17.65 8.09 -14.49
CA ARG A 46 -17.56 8.45 -13.07
C ARG A 46 -16.34 9.32 -12.86
N THR A 47 -16.48 10.29 -11.98
CA THR A 47 -15.41 11.29 -11.74
C THR A 47 -15.11 11.41 -10.25
N GLU A 48 -13.90 11.91 -9.95
CA GLU A 48 -13.46 12.28 -8.62
C GLU A 48 -12.70 13.60 -8.68
N THR A 49 -12.69 14.34 -7.57
CA THR A 49 -11.97 15.61 -7.49
C THR A 49 -10.56 15.38 -7.02
N ALA A 50 -9.58 15.99 -7.69
CA ALA A 50 -8.21 16.05 -7.22
C ALA A 50 -8.16 16.90 -5.94
N GLU A 51 -7.77 16.30 -4.84
CA GLU A 51 -7.74 16.95 -3.52
C GLU A 51 -6.31 17.05 -2.99
N ILE A 52 -6.10 18.05 -2.14
CA ILE A 52 -4.87 18.12 -1.35
C ILE A 52 -5.02 17.16 -0.19
N ARG A 53 -4.12 16.19 -0.09
CA ARG A 53 -4.10 15.18 0.97
C ARG A 53 -2.70 15.01 1.54
N THR A 54 -2.63 14.50 2.75
CA THR A 54 -1.39 13.98 3.33
C THR A 54 -1.35 12.48 3.09
N LEU A 55 -0.33 12.00 2.38
CA LEU A 55 -0.12 10.57 2.11
C LEU A 55 0.98 10.04 3.02
N GLN A 56 0.65 9.02 3.83
CA GLN A 56 1.59 8.37 4.72
C GLN A 56 2.10 7.07 4.08
N ALA A 57 3.30 7.11 3.52
CA ALA A 57 3.95 5.90 3.01
C ALA A 57 4.31 4.94 4.15
N TYR A 58 4.22 3.65 3.89
CA TYR A 58 4.51 2.61 4.88
C TYR A 58 5.08 1.35 4.22
N ILE A 59 5.72 0.54 5.06
CA ILE A 59 6.15 -0.81 4.71
C ILE A 59 5.30 -1.78 5.54
N GLU A 60 4.65 -2.73 4.90
CA GLU A 60 3.88 -3.78 5.58
C GLU A 60 4.65 -5.09 5.52
N VAL A 61 4.95 -5.67 6.68
CA VAL A 61 5.67 -6.93 6.80
C VAL A 61 5.17 -7.74 7.99
N ASN A 62 5.45 -9.05 7.92
CA ASN A 62 5.22 -9.97 9.02
C ASN A 62 6.37 -9.87 10.03
N ALA A 63 6.04 -10.10 11.29
CA ALA A 63 6.97 -10.01 12.41
C ALA A 63 6.67 -11.09 13.46
N ASN A 64 7.66 -11.38 14.27
CA ASN A 64 7.52 -12.25 15.42
C ASN A 64 7.73 -11.47 16.71
N ILE A 65 6.92 -11.79 17.70
CA ILE A 65 7.12 -11.27 19.04
C ILE A 65 8.18 -12.15 19.72
N VAL A 66 9.25 -11.52 20.17
CA VAL A 66 10.39 -12.21 20.81
C VAL A 66 10.64 -11.65 22.21
N SER A 67 11.31 -12.42 23.03
CA SER A 67 11.88 -11.88 24.27
C SER A 67 13.21 -11.19 23.94
N GLY A 68 13.28 -9.89 24.15
CA GLY A 68 14.44 -9.09 23.77
C GLY A 68 15.71 -9.48 24.55
N HIS A 69 15.56 -9.78 25.83
CA HIS A 69 16.70 -10.18 26.66
C HIS A 69 16.39 -11.49 27.38
N GLN A 70 17.17 -12.50 27.09
CA GLN A 70 17.13 -13.78 27.78
C GLN A 70 18.48 -14.06 28.43
N VAL A 71 18.42 -14.61 29.65
CA VAL A 71 19.60 -15.02 30.40
C VAL A 71 19.51 -16.49 30.70
N ILE A 72 20.51 -17.26 30.24
CA ILE A 72 20.63 -18.67 30.54
C ILE A 72 21.24 -18.79 31.93
N VAL A 73 20.57 -19.50 32.82
CA VAL A 73 21.06 -19.77 34.15
C VAL A 73 21.79 -21.12 34.15
N MET A 74 23.03 -21.08 34.58
CA MET A 74 23.91 -22.26 34.71
C MET A 74 24.37 -22.41 36.15
N PRO A 75 24.66 -23.63 36.64
CA PRO A 75 25.22 -23.83 37.98
C PRO A 75 26.71 -23.43 37.99
N GLU A 76 27.17 -23.02 39.15
CA GLU A 76 28.59 -22.71 39.37
C GLU A 76 29.44 -23.96 39.70
N ALA A 77 28.81 -25.02 40.19
CA ALA A 77 29.48 -26.23 40.61
C ALA A 77 29.02 -27.45 39.78
N ASN A 78 29.97 -28.39 39.62
CA ASN A 78 29.61 -29.73 39.14
C ASN A 78 28.95 -30.53 40.29
N GLY A 79 27.89 -31.28 39.97
CA GLY A 79 27.21 -32.09 40.97
C GLY A 79 25.91 -32.67 40.48
N ARG A 80 25.09 -33.10 41.42
CA ARG A 80 23.73 -33.56 41.16
C ARG A 80 22.73 -32.48 41.53
N LEU A 81 21.76 -32.23 40.68
CA LEU A 81 20.68 -31.29 40.99
C LEU A 81 19.83 -31.85 42.14
N ALA A 82 19.98 -31.28 43.32
CA ALA A 82 19.32 -31.73 44.54
C ALA A 82 17.89 -31.20 44.64
N SER A 83 17.66 -29.92 44.26
CA SER A 83 16.34 -29.33 44.28
C SER A 83 16.19 -28.29 43.14
N MET A 84 14.95 -28.14 42.66
CA MET A 84 14.51 -27.08 41.76
C MET A 84 13.30 -26.39 42.39
N ARG A 85 13.39 -25.07 42.63
CA ARG A 85 12.38 -24.29 43.35
C ARG A 85 11.45 -23.54 42.48
N VAL A 86 11.66 -23.59 41.15
CA VAL A 86 10.88 -22.86 40.17
C VAL A 86 10.49 -23.74 39.00
N GLY A 87 9.33 -23.43 38.39
CA GLY A 87 8.79 -24.11 37.22
C GLY A 87 8.72 -23.18 36.00
N LEU A 88 8.32 -23.76 34.87
CA LEU A 88 8.05 -22.97 33.65
C LEU A 88 6.93 -21.95 33.91
N GLY A 89 7.15 -20.71 33.51
CA GLY A 89 6.19 -19.63 33.68
C GLY A 89 6.32 -18.83 34.97
N ASP A 90 7.09 -19.34 35.99
CA ASP A 90 7.27 -18.61 37.26
C ASP A 90 8.02 -17.27 37.08
N VAL A 91 7.61 -16.30 37.87
CA VAL A 91 8.29 -15.01 37.96
C VAL A 91 9.28 -15.04 39.13
N VAL A 92 10.52 -14.67 38.85
CA VAL A 92 11.61 -14.68 39.83
C VAL A 92 12.21 -13.29 39.98
N GLN A 93 12.77 -13.02 41.16
CA GLN A 93 13.51 -11.79 41.46
C GLN A 93 15.02 -12.04 41.40
N ARG A 94 15.78 -11.02 41.03
CA ARG A 94 17.24 -11.07 41.08
C ARG A 94 17.72 -11.50 42.48
N GLY A 95 18.65 -12.48 42.53
CA GLY A 95 19.18 -13.03 43.78
C GLY A 95 18.32 -14.13 44.42
N GLN A 96 17.10 -14.41 43.91
CA GLN A 96 16.27 -15.52 44.39
C GLN A 96 16.96 -16.84 44.09
N VAL A 97 16.93 -17.78 45.08
CA VAL A 97 17.42 -19.15 44.90
C VAL A 97 16.47 -19.92 43.98
N LEU A 98 17.01 -20.41 42.86
CA LEU A 98 16.27 -21.16 41.83
C LEU A 98 16.43 -22.68 41.97
N ALA A 99 17.63 -23.09 42.35
CA ALA A 99 18.00 -24.52 42.45
C ALA A 99 19.12 -24.72 43.46
N GLU A 100 19.34 -25.96 43.87
CA GLU A 100 20.46 -26.36 44.68
C GLU A 100 21.17 -27.55 44.03
N VAL A 101 22.49 -27.49 43.96
CA VAL A 101 23.36 -28.53 43.40
C VAL A 101 24.16 -29.16 44.53
N ASP A 102 24.12 -30.48 44.63
CA ASP A 102 24.97 -31.26 45.54
C ASP A 102 26.27 -31.64 44.84
N PRO A 103 27.39 -31.01 45.19
CA PRO A 103 28.71 -31.32 44.63
C PRO A 103 29.39 -32.50 45.28
N SER A 104 28.73 -33.19 46.25
CA SER A 104 29.31 -34.32 47.00
C SER A 104 29.66 -35.47 46.07
N ARG A 105 30.74 -36.16 46.40
CA ARG A 105 31.25 -37.36 45.72
C ARG A 105 31.40 -38.49 46.74
N PRO A 106 31.45 -39.73 46.32
CA PRO A 106 31.71 -40.84 47.24
C PRO A 106 32.97 -40.59 48.10
N GLY A 107 32.78 -40.55 49.40
CA GLY A 107 33.84 -40.30 50.39
C GLY A 107 34.14 -38.81 50.70
N THR A 108 33.45 -37.86 50.08
CA THR A 108 33.64 -36.42 50.34
C THR A 108 32.30 -35.69 50.30
N VAL A 109 31.93 -35.04 51.41
CA VAL A 109 30.67 -34.26 51.52
C VAL A 109 31.01 -32.77 51.42
N PHE A 110 30.29 -32.07 50.58
CA PHE A 110 30.39 -30.62 50.41
C PHE A 110 29.04 -29.94 50.72
N SER A 111 29.10 -28.67 51.01
CA SER A 111 27.92 -27.84 51.17
C SER A 111 27.14 -27.73 49.85
N MET A 112 25.82 -27.72 49.91
CA MET A 112 24.97 -27.46 48.74
C MET A 112 25.35 -26.12 48.08
N SER A 113 25.47 -26.13 46.78
CA SER A 113 25.69 -24.93 45.97
C SER A 113 24.35 -24.38 45.50
N ALA A 114 23.97 -23.20 46.01
CA ALA A 114 22.76 -22.52 45.60
C ALA A 114 22.94 -21.81 44.25
N VAL A 115 21.99 -21.98 43.35
CA VAL A 115 21.95 -21.26 42.07
C VAL A 115 20.95 -20.14 42.17
N HIS A 116 21.42 -18.91 41.96
CA HIS A 116 20.63 -17.70 42.11
C HIS A 116 20.20 -17.11 40.74
N ALA A 117 19.08 -16.39 40.72
CA ALA A 117 18.64 -15.65 39.55
C ALA A 117 19.58 -14.45 39.33
N PRO A 118 20.25 -14.35 38.17
CA PRO A 118 21.12 -13.20 37.87
C PRO A 118 20.33 -11.92 37.58
N VAL A 119 19.07 -12.07 37.14
CA VAL A 119 18.12 -11.00 36.78
C VAL A 119 16.72 -11.34 37.28
N SER A 120 15.88 -10.30 37.42
CA SER A 120 14.44 -10.52 37.61
C SER A 120 13.79 -10.82 36.27
N GLY A 121 12.94 -11.84 36.21
CA GLY A 121 12.35 -12.27 34.96
C GLY A 121 11.36 -13.42 35.12
N ARG A 122 10.94 -13.98 34.00
CA ARG A 122 10.06 -15.14 33.93
C ARG A 122 10.82 -16.36 33.38
N VAL A 123 10.60 -17.53 33.95
CA VAL A 123 11.16 -18.78 33.43
C VAL A 123 10.48 -19.14 32.12
N VAL A 124 11.25 -19.22 31.02
CA VAL A 124 10.72 -19.45 29.64
C VAL A 124 11.12 -20.80 29.04
N THR A 125 11.98 -21.55 29.71
CA THR A 125 12.29 -22.94 29.32
C THR A 125 12.00 -23.88 30.51
N SER A 126 11.62 -25.11 30.20
CA SER A 126 11.46 -26.12 31.25
C SER A 126 12.78 -26.31 32.02
N PRO A 127 12.75 -26.22 33.35
CA PRO A 127 13.93 -26.45 34.15
C PRO A 127 14.46 -27.87 34.02
N GLN A 128 15.74 -28.07 34.32
CA GLN A 128 16.35 -29.41 34.41
C GLN A 128 15.68 -30.26 35.47
N THR A 129 15.65 -31.56 35.21
CA THR A 129 15.03 -32.52 36.12
C THR A 129 15.89 -32.73 37.37
N VAL A 130 15.26 -32.68 38.54
CA VAL A 130 15.92 -32.99 39.82
C VAL A 130 16.51 -34.39 39.77
N GLY A 131 17.74 -34.53 40.27
CA GLY A 131 18.50 -35.78 40.25
C GLY A 131 19.44 -35.93 39.04
N SER A 132 19.36 -35.05 38.03
CA SER A 132 20.30 -35.01 36.89
C SER A 132 21.69 -34.57 37.32
N THR A 133 22.73 -35.04 36.62
CA THR A 133 24.10 -34.52 36.79
C THR A 133 24.24 -33.24 35.98
N VAL A 134 24.73 -32.17 36.59
CA VAL A 134 24.89 -30.85 36.02
C VAL A 134 26.32 -30.33 36.17
N SER A 135 26.70 -29.41 35.30
CA SER A 135 28.01 -28.77 35.29
C SER A 135 27.85 -27.30 34.93
N PRO A 136 28.89 -26.46 35.09
CA PRO A 136 28.87 -25.06 34.66
C PRO A 136 28.58 -24.81 33.16
N ALA A 137 28.63 -25.89 32.35
CA ALA A 137 28.25 -25.85 30.92
C ALA A 137 26.81 -26.35 30.68
N THR A 138 26.10 -26.77 31.74
CA THR A 138 24.73 -27.34 31.62
C THR A 138 23.71 -26.24 31.89
N PRO A 139 22.90 -25.79 30.89
CA PRO A 139 21.80 -24.89 31.13
C PRO A 139 20.76 -25.51 32.07
N LEU A 140 20.43 -24.83 33.17
CA LEU A 140 19.37 -25.27 34.08
C LEU A 140 18.00 -24.77 33.64
N LEU A 141 17.91 -23.52 33.27
CA LEU A 141 16.72 -22.86 32.75
C LEU A 141 17.11 -21.54 32.05
N THR A 142 16.17 -20.92 31.36
CA THR A 142 16.33 -19.58 30.76
C THR A 142 15.33 -18.62 31.37
N LEU A 143 15.80 -17.44 31.74
CA LEU A 143 14.99 -16.32 32.23
C LEU A 143 14.80 -15.29 31.10
N ALA A 144 13.56 -14.94 30.80
CA ALA A 144 13.22 -13.75 30.03
C ALA A 144 13.16 -12.57 30.98
N VAL A 145 13.91 -11.51 30.71
CA VAL A 145 13.90 -10.29 31.51
C VAL A 145 12.54 -9.63 31.43
N ASN A 146 11.95 -9.24 32.57
CA ASN A 146 10.63 -8.62 32.59
C ASN A 146 10.63 -7.32 31.77
N GLY A 147 9.56 -7.14 30.96
CA GLY A 147 9.36 -5.95 30.13
C GLY A 147 10.22 -5.88 28.86
N SER A 148 10.98 -6.93 28.52
CA SER A 148 11.78 -6.98 27.31
C SER A 148 11.08 -7.71 26.15
N ILE A 149 9.80 -7.41 25.91
CA ILE A 149 9.11 -7.92 24.72
C ILE A 149 9.45 -7.01 23.54
N GLU A 150 9.94 -7.61 22.48
CA GLU A 150 10.35 -6.92 21.26
C GLU A 150 9.68 -7.56 20.04
N ILE A 151 9.60 -6.79 18.97
CA ILE A 151 9.05 -7.21 17.69
C ILE A 151 10.21 -7.32 16.72
N GLU A 152 10.47 -8.51 16.23
CA GLU A 152 11.50 -8.74 15.22
C GLU A 152 10.87 -8.91 13.85
N ALA A 153 11.28 -8.08 12.89
CA ALA A 153 10.83 -8.13 11.51
C ALA A 153 12.01 -8.19 10.54
N LEU A 154 11.76 -8.76 9.37
CA LEU A 154 12.71 -8.86 8.28
C LEU A 154 12.23 -7.99 7.12
N ILE A 155 12.94 -6.90 6.86
CA ILE A 155 12.60 -5.93 5.81
C ILE A 155 13.38 -6.23 4.54
N PRO A 156 12.74 -6.36 3.37
CA PRO A 156 13.42 -6.57 2.09
C PRO A 156 14.44 -5.47 1.79
N GLU A 157 15.57 -5.83 1.19
CA GLU A 157 16.69 -4.92 0.89
C GLU A 157 16.24 -3.67 0.10
N ARG A 158 15.30 -3.81 -0.82
CA ARG A 158 14.77 -2.69 -1.63
C ARG A 158 14.10 -1.60 -0.79
N GLU A 159 13.61 -1.92 0.41
CA GLU A 159 12.93 -0.97 1.31
C GLU A 159 13.88 -0.36 2.36
N VAL A 160 15.12 -0.89 2.47
CA VAL A 160 16.07 -0.51 3.53
C VAL A 160 16.43 0.98 3.51
N GLY A 161 16.47 1.59 2.32
CA GLY A 161 16.79 3.02 2.17
C GLY A 161 15.78 3.97 2.82
N GLN A 162 14.59 3.49 3.20
CA GLN A 162 13.54 4.26 3.86
C GLN A 162 13.57 4.12 5.39
N LEU A 163 14.44 3.24 5.93
CA LEU A 163 14.46 2.91 7.34
C LEU A 163 15.35 3.86 8.14
N GLN A 164 14.83 4.32 9.26
CA GLN A 164 15.58 5.03 10.30
C GLN A 164 14.98 4.68 11.67
N THR A 165 15.81 4.73 12.70
CA THR A 165 15.33 4.56 14.08
C THR A 165 14.36 5.68 14.46
N GLY A 166 13.37 5.35 15.29
CA GLY A 166 12.31 6.29 15.68
C GLY A 166 11.07 6.30 14.80
N LEU A 167 11.03 5.53 13.70
CA LEU A 167 9.81 5.38 12.91
C LEU A 167 8.72 4.70 13.74
N SER A 168 7.51 5.25 13.67
CA SER A 168 6.32 4.67 14.30
C SER A 168 5.79 3.49 13.48
N ALA A 169 5.20 2.53 14.18
CA ALA A 169 4.56 1.38 13.56
C ALA A 169 3.23 1.03 14.21
N GLU A 170 2.30 0.57 13.40
CA GLU A 170 1.07 -0.07 13.84
C GLU A 170 1.28 -1.58 13.82
N VAL A 171 0.99 -2.23 14.94
CA VAL A 171 1.16 -3.68 15.12
C VAL A 171 -0.20 -4.31 15.32
N ARG A 172 -0.51 -5.31 14.49
CA ARG A 172 -1.71 -6.12 14.60
C ARG A 172 -1.30 -7.54 14.93
N LEU A 173 -1.81 -8.07 16.02
CA LEU A 173 -1.56 -9.43 16.49
C LEU A 173 -2.73 -10.32 16.09
N GLU A 174 -2.45 -11.49 15.53
CA GLU A 174 -3.51 -12.45 15.18
C GLU A 174 -4.29 -12.95 16.42
N ALA A 175 -3.63 -12.95 17.58
CA ALA A 175 -4.26 -13.31 18.84
C ALA A 175 -5.31 -12.29 19.33
N PHE A 176 -5.29 -11.04 18.83
CA PHE A 176 -6.19 -9.95 19.23
C PHE A 176 -6.81 -9.26 18.00
N PRO A 177 -7.76 -9.92 17.31
CA PRO A 177 -8.37 -9.39 16.12
C PRO A 177 -9.08 -8.05 16.39
N GLY A 178 -8.78 -7.03 15.56
CA GLY A 178 -9.38 -5.71 15.66
C GLY A 178 -8.65 -4.74 16.61
N GLU A 179 -7.67 -5.21 17.39
CA GLU A 179 -6.81 -4.35 18.21
C GLU A 179 -5.55 -3.95 17.42
N THR A 180 -5.12 -2.71 17.60
CA THR A 180 -3.87 -2.19 17.03
C THR A 180 -3.00 -1.66 18.16
N PHE A 181 -1.76 -2.08 18.19
CA PHE A 181 -0.76 -1.69 19.18
C PHE A 181 0.25 -0.75 18.54
N ALA A 182 0.60 0.32 19.23
CA ALA A 182 1.65 1.23 18.77
C ALA A 182 3.03 0.68 19.14
N ALA A 183 3.98 0.84 18.22
CA ALA A 183 5.36 0.46 18.44
C ALA A 183 6.30 1.43 17.71
N THR A 184 7.53 1.47 18.17
CA THR A 184 8.59 2.32 17.61
C THR A 184 9.78 1.46 17.17
N LEU A 185 10.34 1.76 16.00
CA LEU A 185 11.55 1.13 15.48
C LEU A 185 12.77 1.58 16.29
N THR A 186 13.38 0.65 17.04
CA THR A 186 14.48 0.97 17.97
C THR A 186 15.86 0.57 17.43
N GLN A 187 15.93 -0.51 16.65
CA GLN A 187 17.20 -1.00 16.14
C GLN A 187 17.11 -1.45 14.69
N LEU A 188 18.18 -1.20 13.96
CA LEU A 188 18.43 -1.70 12.61
C LEU A 188 19.69 -2.56 12.63
N SER A 189 19.63 -3.81 12.17
CA SER A 189 20.84 -4.61 12.00
C SER A 189 21.84 -3.87 11.10
N PRO A 190 23.13 -3.82 11.44
CA PRO A 190 24.13 -3.20 10.57
C PRO A 190 24.35 -3.97 9.26
N VAL A 191 23.96 -5.24 9.21
CA VAL A 191 24.16 -6.14 8.08
C VAL A 191 22.82 -6.55 7.45
N VAL A 192 22.84 -6.80 6.15
CA VAL A 192 21.77 -7.45 5.39
C VAL A 192 22.14 -8.92 5.26
N ASP A 193 21.17 -9.81 5.49
CA ASP A 193 21.35 -11.25 5.26
C ASP A 193 21.41 -11.51 3.75
N PRO A 194 22.51 -12.03 3.22
CA PRO A 194 22.70 -12.22 1.78
C PRO A 194 21.86 -13.37 1.20
N VAL A 195 21.40 -14.30 2.05
CA VAL A 195 20.58 -15.45 1.61
C VAL A 195 19.13 -15.04 1.44
N SER A 196 18.56 -14.40 2.46
CA SER A 196 17.17 -13.94 2.43
C SER A 196 17.00 -12.58 1.77
N ARG A 197 18.10 -11.83 1.56
CA ARG A 197 18.10 -10.42 1.10
C ARG A 197 17.20 -9.52 1.94
N THR A 198 17.27 -9.74 3.26
CA THR A 198 16.50 -8.95 4.21
C THR A 198 17.40 -8.31 5.26
N LYS A 199 16.92 -7.23 5.83
CA LYS A 199 17.52 -6.56 6.98
C LYS A 199 16.65 -6.81 8.20
N ARG A 200 17.24 -7.33 9.27
CA ARG A 200 16.55 -7.48 10.54
C ARG A 200 16.36 -6.13 11.22
N VAL A 201 15.17 -5.89 11.70
CA VAL A 201 14.82 -4.71 12.47
C VAL A 201 14.12 -5.13 13.76
N THR A 202 14.33 -4.33 14.82
CA THR A 202 13.68 -4.55 16.11
C THR A 202 12.83 -3.34 16.46
N LEU A 203 11.57 -3.58 16.79
CA LEU A 203 10.66 -2.57 17.29
C LEU A 203 10.32 -2.88 18.75
N ARG A 204 9.94 -1.85 19.48
CA ARG A 204 9.46 -1.98 20.85
C ARG A 204 8.04 -1.40 20.93
N PHE A 205 7.16 -2.08 21.66
CA PHE A 205 5.83 -1.54 21.97
C PHE A 205 5.97 -0.26 22.78
N ASP A 206 5.18 0.75 22.45
CA ASP A 206 5.17 2.03 23.17
C ASP A 206 4.50 1.88 24.54
N SER A 207 3.60 0.91 24.70
CA SER A 207 2.97 0.52 25.97
C SER A 207 3.08 -0.99 26.17
N GLN A 208 3.30 -1.40 27.44
CA GLN A 208 3.33 -2.81 27.79
C GLN A 208 1.92 -3.35 27.97
N ASP A 209 1.62 -4.47 27.33
CA ASP A 209 0.38 -5.21 27.53
C ASP A 209 0.74 -6.64 28.01
N PRO A 210 0.32 -7.05 29.22
CA PRO A 210 0.66 -8.36 29.78
C PRO A 210 0.08 -9.54 29.00
N ARG A 211 -0.89 -9.30 28.12
CA ARG A 211 -1.48 -10.33 27.25
C ARG A 211 -0.53 -10.71 26.10
N ILE A 212 0.40 -9.83 25.73
CA ILE A 212 1.35 -10.07 24.65
C ILE A 212 2.46 -10.98 25.17
N THR A 213 2.67 -12.10 24.49
CA THR A 213 3.68 -13.08 24.87
C THR A 213 4.63 -13.39 23.70
N PRO A 214 5.90 -13.67 23.98
CA PRO A 214 6.83 -14.15 22.97
C PRO A 214 6.29 -15.39 22.23
N GLY A 215 6.56 -15.47 20.93
CA GLY A 215 6.07 -16.52 20.05
C GLY A 215 4.78 -16.13 19.30
N MET A 216 4.14 -15.03 19.65
CA MET A 216 3.01 -14.51 18.88
C MET A 216 3.47 -14.00 17.51
N PHE A 217 2.59 -14.14 16.52
CA PHE A 217 2.78 -13.62 15.19
C PHE A 217 2.11 -12.24 15.07
N ALA A 218 2.82 -11.32 14.43
CA ALA A 218 2.36 -9.95 14.22
C ALA A 218 2.45 -9.56 12.75
N ARG A 219 1.56 -8.68 12.32
CA ARG A 219 1.69 -7.90 11.09
C ARG A 219 1.95 -6.46 11.49
N ILE A 220 3.01 -5.89 10.96
CA ILE A 220 3.38 -4.50 11.25
C ILE A 220 3.22 -3.65 9.99
N ARG A 221 2.72 -2.43 10.20
CA ARG A 221 2.69 -1.35 9.23
C ARG A 221 3.64 -0.27 9.75
N LEU A 222 4.86 -0.25 9.20
CA LEU A 222 5.91 0.68 9.59
C LEU A 222 5.79 1.95 8.76
N ASN A 223 5.43 3.07 9.40
CA ASN A 223 5.30 4.36 8.73
C ASN A 223 6.68 4.90 8.36
N THR A 224 6.89 5.21 7.07
CA THR A 224 8.20 5.65 6.57
C THR A 224 8.25 7.14 6.32
N ARG A 225 7.62 7.61 5.25
CA ARG A 225 7.63 9.00 4.84
C ARG A 225 6.24 9.57 4.76
N THR A 226 6.07 10.80 5.27
CA THR A 226 4.85 11.58 5.11
C THR A 226 5.02 12.56 3.97
N TYR A 227 4.10 12.55 3.03
CA TYR A 227 4.00 13.51 1.93
C TYR A 227 2.84 14.45 2.25
N GLN A 228 3.18 15.66 2.73
CA GLN A 228 2.19 16.64 3.14
C GLN A 228 1.74 17.49 1.96
N ASP A 229 0.47 17.88 1.96
CA ASP A 229 -0.12 18.85 1.02
C ASP A 229 0.08 18.49 -0.45
N VAL A 230 0.04 17.19 -0.79
CA VAL A 230 0.17 16.72 -2.17
C VAL A 230 -1.18 16.64 -2.85
N VAL A 231 -1.23 17.00 -4.14
CA VAL A 231 -2.41 16.75 -4.98
C VAL A 231 -2.49 15.26 -5.22
N SER A 232 -3.60 14.63 -4.84
CA SER A 232 -3.81 13.20 -5.05
C SER A 232 -5.06 12.91 -5.84
N VAL A 233 -5.02 11.79 -6.56
CA VAL A 233 -6.14 11.20 -7.27
C VAL A 233 -6.12 9.69 -7.08
N PRO A 234 -7.26 9.00 -7.19
CA PRO A 234 -7.27 7.54 -7.21
C PRO A 234 -6.45 6.98 -8.36
N GLN A 235 -5.78 5.88 -8.11
CA GLN A 235 -4.95 5.20 -9.12
C GLN A 235 -5.73 4.88 -10.40
N GLU A 236 -7.04 4.64 -10.29
CA GLU A 236 -7.93 4.37 -11.40
C GLU A 236 -8.10 5.56 -12.36
N ALA A 237 -7.81 6.78 -11.93
CA ALA A 237 -7.85 7.95 -12.79
C ALA A 237 -6.69 7.99 -13.79
N LEU A 238 -5.61 7.29 -13.47
CA LEU A 238 -4.38 7.27 -14.26
C LEU A 238 -4.38 6.11 -15.24
N PHE A 239 -3.94 6.36 -16.45
CA PHE A 239 -3.69 5.30 -17.43
C PHE A 239 -2.48 5.65 -18.28
N GLU A 240 -1.88 4.63 -18.85
CA GLU A 240 -0.70 4.78 -19.68
C GLU A 240 -1.12 4.85 -21.15
N HIS A 241 -0.69 5.88 -21.84
CA HIS A 241 -0.89 6.04 -23.26
C HIS A 241 0.41 6.42 -23.95
N ARG A 242 0.90 5.57 -24.86
CA ARG A 242 2.16 5.76 -25.60
C ARG A 242 3.37 6.04 -24.70
N GLY A 243 3.46 5.34 -23.55
CA GLY A 243 4.55 5.49 -22.59
C GLY A 243 4.48 6.76 -21.73
N ARG A 244 3.32 7.43 -21.68
CA ARG A 244 3.06 8.61 -20.84
C ARG A 244 1.90 8.34 -19.92
N THR A 245 2.01 8.82 -18.68
CA THR A 245 0.90 8.78 -17.72
C THR A 245 -0.04 9.96 -17.99
N ILE A 246 -1.30 9.66 -18.24
CA ILE A 246 -2.32 10.65 -18.59
C ILE A 246 -3.56 10.50 -17.71
N VAL A 247 -4.32 11.59 -17.62
CA VAL A 247 -5.64 11.69 -17.00
C VAL A 247 -6.62 12.38 -17.95
N TYR A 248 -7.91 12.08 -17.80
CA TYR A 248 -8.95 12.89 -18.41
C TYR A 248 -9.50 13.88 -17.38
N VAL A 249 -9.34 15.16 -17.65
CA VAL A 249 -9.82 16.26 -16.80
C VAL A 249 -11.14 16.77 -17.36
N LEU A 250 -12.14 16.89 -16.51
CA LEU A 250 -13.44 17.43 -16.87
C LEU A 250 -13.39 18.96 -16.97
N TYR A 251 -13.94 19.50 -18.04
CA TYR A 251 -14.14 20.94 -18.20
C TYR A 251 -15.51 21.25 -18.79
N ALA A 252 -16.06 22.42 -18.49
CA ALA A 252 -17.29 22.90 -19.10
C ALA A 252 -17.01 23.57 -20.46
N GLN A 253 -18.03 23.63 -21.31
CA GLN A 253 -17.88 24.15 -22.69
C GLN A 253 -17.55 25.65 -22.74
N ASP A 254 -17.79 26.38 -21.65
CA ASP A 254 -17.39 27.80 -21.48
C ASP A 254 -15.97 27.99 -20.95
N GLY A 255 -15.19 26.90 -20.79
CA GLY A 255 -13.84 26.91 -20.26
C GLY A 255 -13.76 26.98 -18.73
N SER A 256 -14.89 26.96 -18.03
CA SER A 256 -14.91 26.85 -16.57
C SER A 256 -14.48 25.46 -16.12
N SER A 257 -13.98 25.35 -14.88
CA SER A 257 -13.51 24.07 -14.35
C SER A 257 -14.70 23.12 -14.17
N GLY A 258 -14.46 21.82 -14.34
CA GLY A 258 -15.48 20.78 -14.11
C GLY A 258 -16.11 20.83 -12.71
N ARG A 259 -15.49 21.53 -11.77
CA ARG A 259 -16.03 21.80 -10.43
C ARG A 259 -17.30 22.66 -10.47
N ASP A 260 -17.34 23.67 -11.35
CA ASP A 260 -18.45 24.60 -11.48
C ASP A 260 -19.69 23.91 -12.04
N TYR A 261 -19.52 22.83 -12.81
CA TYR A 261 -20.60 21.99 -13.31
C TYR A 261 -21.43 21.37 -12.18
N TYR A 262 -20.82 21.02 -11.05
CA TYR A 262 -21.55 20.46 -9.89
C TYR A 262 -22.23 21.51 -9.00
N ASN A 263 -21.81 22.77 -9.11
CA ASN A 263 -22.35 23.87 -8.32
C ASN A 263 -23.54 24.61 -8.97
N GLY A 264 -24.18 23.97 -9.98
CA GLY A 264 -25.35 24.54 -10.65
C GLY A 264 -25.01 25.52 -11.79
N ALA A 265 -23.82 25.48 -12.32
CA ALA A 265 -23.39 26.26 -13.47
C ALA A 265 -23.71 25.59 -14.82
N PRO A 266 -23.42 26.21 -15.93
CA PRO A 266 -24.30 26.49 -17.05
C PRO A 266 -24.71 25.31 -17.91
N ALA A 267 -25.73 25.55 -18.74
CA ALA A 267 -26.27 24.66 -19.74
C ALA A 267 -25.21 24.26 -20.79
N GLY A 268 -24.63 23.07 -20.62
CA GLY A 268 -23.74 22.47 -21.63
C GLY A 268 -23.33 21.05 -21.23
N THR A 269 -23.14 20.21 -22.23
CA THR A 269 -22.58 18.87 -21.98
C THR A 269 -21.09 19.01 -21.66
N PRO A 270 -20.63 18.58 -20.47
CA PRO A 270 -19.23 18.66 -20.12
C PRO A 270 -18.37 17.84 -21.08
N ARG A 271 -17.13 18.25 -21.25
CA ARG A 271 -16.12 17.58 -22.08
C ARG A 271 -14.93 17.20 -21.25
N VAL A 272 -14.10 16.32 -21.77
CA VAL A 272 -12.86 15.89 -21.15
C VAL A 272 -11.66 16.34 -21.98
N GLU A 273 -10.62 16.79 -21.28
CA GLU A 273 -9.30 17.09 -21.82
C GLU A 273 -8.34 15.97 -21.45
N LEU A 274 -7.64 15.45 -22.44
CA LEU A 274 -6.55 14.51 -22.23
C LEU A 274 -5.32 15.28 -21.75
N ARG A 275 -4.87 15.05 -20.53
CA ARG A 275 -3.73 15.77 -19.95
C ARG A 275 -2.65 14.83 -19.46
N GLU A 276 -1.40 15.11 -19.83
CA GLU A 276 -0.23 14.40 -19.33
C GLU A 276 0.08 14.88 -17.90
N VAL A 277 0.38 13.93 -17.01
CA VAL A 277 0.70 14.21 -15.62
C VAL A 277 1.98 13.47 -15.20
N VAL A 278 2.67 14.04 -14.23
CA VAL A 278 3.80 13.39 -13.58
C VAL A 278 3.32 12.80 -12.26
N ALA A 279 3.18 11.48 -12.21
CA ALA A 279 2.81 10.76 -11.00
C ALA A 279 4.00 10.68 -10.04
N GLY A 280 3.70 10.69 -8.75
CA GLY A 280 4.64 10.51 -7.65
C GLY A 280 4.44 9.17 -6.95
N VAL A 281 4.37 9.21 -5.62
CA VAL A 281 4.16 8.01 -4.81
C VAL A 281 2.71 7.54 -4.88
N THR A 282 2.54 6.24 -4.73
CA THR A 282 1.22 5.62 -4.58
C THR A 282 1.11 5.07 -3.16
N VAL A 283 0.05 5.45 -2.45
CA VAL A 283 -0.26 4.98 -1.10
C VAL A 283 -1.75 4.65 -1.03
N ASP A 284 -2.11 3.45 -0.61
CA ASP A 284 -3.50 3.00 -0.43
C ASP A 284 -4.41 3.30 -1.65
N ARG A 285 -3.87 3.13 -2.88
CA ARG A 285 -4.53 3.42 -4.18
C ARG A 285 -4.72 4.92 -4.48
N GLU A 286 -4.21 5.81 -3.65
CA GLU A 286 -4.07 7.24 -3.94
C GLU A 286 -2.71 7.51 -4.53
N VAL A 287 -2.66 8.28 -5.59
CA VAL A 287 -1.43 8.62 -6.31
C VAL A 287 -1.18 10.12 -6.20
N GLU A 288 0.01 10.48 -5.73
CA GLU A 288 0.50 11.86 -5.78
C GLU A 288 0.63 12.31 -7.23
N ILE A 289 0.17 13.51 -7.55
CA ILE A 289 0.41 14.17 -8.83
C ILE A 289 1.36 15.35 -8.61
N ARG A 290 2.59 15.22 -9.10
CA ARG A 290 3.62 16.25 -8.94
C ARG A 290 3.44 17.43 -9.88
N SER A 291 2.92 17.16 -11.08
CA SER A 291 2.62 18.21 -12.06
C SER A 291 1.56 17.75 -13.06
N GLY A 292 0.93 18.73 -13.73
CA GLY A 292 -0.08 18.47 -14.75
C GLY A 292 -1.52 18.55 -14.25
N LEU A 293 -1.76 18.56 -12.93
CA LEU A 293 -3.11 18.66 -12.34
C LEU A 293 -3.11 19.64 -11.17
N LYS A 294 -4.19 20.40 -11.05
CA LYS A 294 -4.40 21.39 -9.97
C LYS A 294 -5.40 20.85 -8.94
N PRO A 295 -5.28 21.28 -7.68
CA PRO A 295 -6.30 20.98 -6.68
C PRO A 295 -7.68 21.48 -7.11
N GLY A 296 -8.69 20.65 -6.93
CA GLY A 296 -10.07 20.98 -7.27
C GLY A 296 -10.46 20.66 -8.71
N GLU A 297 -9.53 20.28 -9.59
CA GLU A 297 -9.89 19.76 -10.92
C GLU A 297 -10.55 18.38 -10.78
N VAL A 298 -11.48 18.09 -11.67
CA VAL A 298 -12.26 16.86 -11.65
C VAL A 298 -11.71 15.91 -12.69
N VAL A 299 -11.36 14.69 -12.27
CA VAL A 299 -10.77 13.66 -13.13
C VAL A 299 -11.72 12.49 -13.32
N VAL A 300 -11.64 11.83 -14.47
CA VAL A 300 -12.42 10.63 -14.77
C VAL A 300 -11.73 9.42 -14.14
N VAL A 301 -12.48 8.65 -13.34
CA VAL A 301 -11.99 7.43 -12.67
C VAL A 301 -12.58 6.15 -13.27
N GLN A 302 -13.64 6.26 -14.08
CA GLN A 302 -14.23 5.11 -14.77
C GLN A 302 -14.86 5.53 -16.10
N GLY A 303 -14.69 4.70 -17.14
CA GLY A 303 -15.21 4.95 -18.49
C GLY A 303 -14.16 5.54 -19.45
N GLN A 304 -12.94 5.78 -19.00
CA GLN A 304 -11.89 6.43 -19.76
C GLN A 304 -11.44 5.68 -21.02
N GLN A 305 -11.62 4.34 -21.07
CA GLN A 305 -11.24 3.52 -22.23
C GLN A 305 -11.97 3.85 -23.52
N PHE A 306 -13.10 4.56 -23.43
CA PHE A 306 -13.91 4.96 -24.59
C PHE A 306 -13.73 6.44 -24.95
N LEU A 307 -12.95 7.18 -24.18
CA LEU A 307 -12.81 8.62 -24.35
C LEU A 307 -11.69 8.96 -25.34
N THR A 308 -11.91 10.06 -26.03
CA THR A 308 -10.89 10.78 -26.80
C THR A 308 -10.83 12.20 -26.29
N ASP A 309 -9.77 12.91 -26.62
CA ASP A 309 -9.65 14.33 -26.26
C ASP A 309 -10.84 15.13 -26.80
N GLY A 310 -11.42 16.00 -25.98
CA GLY A 310 -12.60 16.79 -26.31
C GLY A 310 -13.93 16.02 -26.31
N ALA A 311 -13.95 14.73 -25.96
CA ALA A 311 -15.18 13.94 -25.96
C ALA A 311 -16.24 14.50 -25.00
N PRO A 312 -17.53 14.59 -25.42
CA PRO A 312 -18.60 14.95 -24.51
C PRO A 312 -18.93 13.79 -23.56
N VAL A 313 -19.16 14.12 -22.30
CA VAL A 313 -19.43 13.13 -21.27
C VAL A 313 -20.67 13.42 -20.44
N ARG A 314 -21.26 12.36 -19.90
CA ARG A 314 -22.32 12.43 -18.88
C ARG A 314 -21.76 11.85 -17.59
N VAL A 315 -21.75 12.63 -16.54
CA VAL A 315 -21.27 12.18 -15.23
C VAL A 315 -22.40 11.45 -14.49
N ILE A 316 -22.13 10.21 -14.07
CA ILE A 316 -23.02 9.40 -13.24
C ILE A 316 -22.34 9.13 -11.90
N GLY A 317 -22.49 10.01 -10.96
CA GLY A 317 -21.99 9.85 -9.59
C GLY A 317 -20.58 10.34 -9.38
N ARG A 318 -20.42 10.93 -8.21
CA ARG A 318 -19.15 11.30 -7.58
C ARG A 318 -18.89 10.29 -6.49
N ARG A 319 -17.67 9.80 -6.38
CA ARG A 319 -17.24 9.13 -5.15
C ARG A 319 -17.08 10.25 -4.11
N ILE A 320 -17.93 10.19 -3.07
CA ILE A 320 -17.85 11.09 -1.91
C ILE A 320 -16.82 10.52 -0.94
#